data_d38a455d72870294df735c445c1658f7
#
_entry.id   d38a455d72870294df735c445c1658f7
#
_cell.length_a   1.000
_cell.length_b   1.000
_cell.length_c   1.000
_cell.angle_alpha   90.00
_cell.angle_beta   90.00
_cell.angle_gamma   90.00
#
_symmetry.space_group_name_H-M   'P 1'
#
loop_
_entity.id
_entity.type
_entity.pdbx_description
1 polymer ?
#
loop_
_entity_poly.entity_id
_entity_poly.type
_entity_poly.pdbx_seq_one_letter_code
_entity_poly.pdbx_strand_id
1 'polypeptide(L)'
;MTSFFTFYLIDKFQVSVQTSQVYLFILLASSAVGTMIGGPLSDRFGRKYIIWFSILGVSPFTILLPYANLFWTTILTILIGVILASAFPTILVYAQELLPGKVGMIAGLFFGFAFGIAGIGSALLGELADQTSINYVYQVCSFLPLIGLITWFLPKLEVSKQ
;
A
#
# COMPACT_ATOMS: atom_id res chain seq x y z
N MET A 1 5.35 -6.31 0.06
CA MET A 1 5.05 -6.48 1.49
C MET A 1 4.09 -7.63 1.76
N THR A 2 2.91 -7.68 1.18
CA THR A 2 1.93 -8.76 1.40
C THR A 2 2.48 -10.16 1.13
N SER A 3 3.24 -10.35 0.07
CA SER A 3 3.82 -11.65 -0.30
C SER A 3 4.76 -12.24 0.75
N PHE A 4 5.48 -11.39 1.49
CA PHE A 4 6.44 -11.81 2.51
C PHE A 4 5.91 -11.66 3.94
N PHE A 5 4.68 -11.16 4.12
CA PHE A 5 4.13 -10.85 5.44
C PHE A 5 4.02 -12.08 6.34
N THR A 6 3.55 -13.19 5.78
CA THR A 6 3.47 -14.46 6.50
C THR A 6 4.85 -14.95 6.95
N PHE A 7 5.83 -14.91 6.06
CA PHE A 7 7.20 -15.32 6.37
C PHE A 7 7.84 -14.42 7.42
N TYR A 8 7.61 -13.11 7.34
CA TYR A 8 8.09 -12.15 8.33
C TYR A 8 7.52 -12.43 9.72
N LEU A 9 6.23 -12.74 9.84
CA LEU A 9 5.62 -13.06 11.12
C LEU A 9 6.17 -14.37 11.71
N ILE A 10 6.36 -15.39 10.86
CA ILE A 10 6.94 -16.67 11.30
C ILE A 10 8.39 -16.48 11.76
N ASP A 11 9.20 -15.78 10.97
CA ASP A 11 10.61 -15.57 11.27
C ASP A 11 10.81 -14.73 12.54
N LYS A 12 10.10 -13.60 12.63
CA LYS A 12 10.27 -12.63 13.73
C LYS A 12 9.63 -13.06 15.04
N PHE A 13 8.42 -13.62 14.97
CA PHE A 13 7.61 -13.90 16.17
C PHE A 13 7.43 -15.38 16.45
N GLN A 14 8.01 -16.26 15.62
CA GLN A 14 7.92 -17.72 15.76
C GLN A 14 6.47 -18.23 15.89
N VAL A 15 5.54 -17.54 15.22
CA VAL A 15 4.13 -17.92 15.20
C VAL A 15 3.88 -19.08 14.23
N SER A 16 2.81 -19.85 14.45
CA SER A 16 2.43 -20.92 13.53
C SER A 16 2.01 -20.37 12.17
N VAL A 17 2.09 -21.21 11.13
CA VAL A 17 1.61 -20.85 9.77
C VAL A 17 0.14 -20.43 9.79
N GLN A 18 -0.68 -21.14 10.57
CA GLN A 18 -2.12 -20.82 10.70
C GLN A 18 -2.31 -19.42 11.29
N THR A 19 -1.60 -19.09 12.35
CA THR A 19 -1.66 -17.77 12.98
C THR A 19 -1.22 -16.68 12.01
N SER A 20 -0.13 -16.87 11.27
CA SER A 20 0.37 -15.89 10.31
C SER A 20 -0.61 -15.65 9.14
N GLN A 21 -1.37 -16.68 8.74
CA GLN A 21 -2.44 -16.53 7.74
C GLN A 21 -3.63 -15.72 8.26
N VAL A 22 -3.98 -15.82 9.55
CA VAL A 22 -5.00 -14.95 10.17
C VAL A 22 -4.57 -13.49 10.12
N TYR A 23 -3.31 -13.19 10.43
CA TYR A 23 -2.79 -11.83 10.30
C TYR A 23 -2.78 -11.32 8.86
N LEU A 24 -2.47 -12.18 7.90
CA LEU A 24 -2.58 -11.85 6.48
C LEU A 24 -4.03 -11.54 6.09
N PHE A 25 -4.98 -12.33 6.58
CA PHE A 25 -6.41 -12.07 6.37
C PHE A 25 -6.82 -10.71 6.96
N ILE A 26 -6.37 -10.37 8.17
CA ILE A 26 -6.63 -9.08 8.79
C ILE A 26 -6.09 -7.94 7.92
N LEU A 27 -4.88 -8.07 7.37
CA LEU A 27 -4.30 -7.08 6.46
C LEU A 27 -5.15 -6.91 5.19
N LEU A 28 -5.58 -8.01 4.57
CA LEU A 28 -6.39 -7.98 3.35
C LEU A 28 -7.80 -7.43 3.61
N ALA A 29 -8.43 -7.81 4.72
CA ALA A 29 -9.73 -7.28 5.13
C ALA A 29 -9.65 -5.77 5.42
N SER A 30 -8.61 -5.32 6.11
CA SER A 30 -8.35 -3.90 6.36
C SER A 30 -8.14 -3.12 5.06
N SER A 31 -7.43 -3.72 4.10
CA SER A 31 -7.24 -3.13 2.77
C SER A 31 -8.56 -3.02 2.00
N ALA A 32 -9.43 -4.04 2.07
CA ALA A 32 -10.75 -3.98 1.46
C ALA A 32 -11.60 -2.84 2.05
N VAL A 33 -11.60 -2.67 3.37
CA VAL A 33 -12.26 -1.54 4.04
C VAL A 33 -11.66 -0.21 3.58
N GLY A 34 -10.33 -0.12 3.48
CA GLY A 34 -9.63 1.07 3.01
C GLY A 34 -10.03 1.47 1.59
N THR A 35 -10.14 0.50 0.66
CA THR A 35 -10.60 0.79 -0.70
C THR A 35 -12.05 1.27 -0.75
N MET A 36 -12.94 0.70 0.07
CA MET A 36 -14.35 1.10 0.15
C MET A 36 -14.51 2.54 0.68
N ILE A 37 -13.70 2.93 1.65
CA ILE A 37 -13.74 4.27 2.25
C ILE A 37 -13.00 5.29 1.38
N GLY A 38 -11.94 4.89 0.69
CA GLY A 38 -11.07 5.76 -0.10
C GLY A 38 -11.78 6.50 -1.21
N GLY A 39 -12.71 5.85 -1.93
CA GLY A 39 -13.52 6.47 -2.99
C GLY A 39 -14.33 7.68 -2.46
N PRO A 40 -15.31 7.46 -1.59
CA PRO A 40 -16.14 8.55 -1.04
C PRO A 40 -15.32 9.65 -0.34
N LEU A 41 -14.21 9.26 0.32
CA LEU A 41 -13.36 10.22 1.01
C LEU A 41 -12.62 11.12 0.02
N SER A 42 -12.17 10.55 -1.10
CA SER A 42 -11.49 11.30 -2.16
C SER A 42 -12.41 12.27 -2.88
N ASP A 43 -13.69 11.93 -3.04
CA ASP A 43 -14.70 12.81 -3.63
C ASP A 43 -15.02 14.01 -2.72
N ARG A 44 -14.97 13.79 -1.39
CA ARG A 44 -15.27 14.82 -0.38
C ARG A 44 -14.10 15.78 -0.11
N PHE A 45 -12.88 15.23 0.07
CA PHE A 45 -11.70 16.00 0.50
C PHE A 45 -10.79 16.39 -0.68
N GLY A 46 -11.03 15.82 -1.86
CA GLY A 46 -10.19 16.01 -3.03
C GLY A 46 -9.12 14.94 -3.18
N ARG A 47 -8.93 14.49 -4.42
CA ARG A 47 -8.14 13.29 -4.75
C ARG A 47 -6.67 13.43 -4.40
N LYS A 48 -6.09 14.59 -4.68
CA LYS A 48 -4.69 14.88 -4.35
C LYS A 48 -4.42 14.75 -2.85
N TYR A 49 -5.34 15.24 -2.00
CA TYR A 49 -5.17 15.18 -0.54
C TYR A 49 -5.22 13.75 -0.01
N ILE A 50 -6.10 12.91 -0.55
CA ILE A 50 -6.19 11.51 -0.13
C ILE A 50 -4.95 10.72 -0.55
N ILE A 51 -4.42 10.95 -1.76
CA ILE A 51 -3.17 10.34 -2.22
C ILE A 51 -2.02 10.73 -1.28
N TRP A 52 -1.93 12.01 -0.93
CA TRP A 52 -0.91 12.51 -0.02
C TRP A 52 -1.04 11.93 1.39
N PHE A 53 -2.26 11.95 1.91
CA PHE A 53 -2.57 11.38 3.22
C PHE A 53 -2.21 9.88 3.28
N SER A 54 -2.47 9.12 2.22
CA SER A 54 -2.12 7.71 2.18
C SER A 54 -0.62 7.49 2.21
N ILE A 55 0.16 8.29 1.48
CA ILE A 55 1.60 8.12 1.38
C ILE A 55 2.30 8.61 2.65
N LEU A 56 2.01 9.84 3.06
CA LEU A 56 2.61 10.44 4.26
C LEU A 56 2.08 9.81 5.54
N GLY A 57 0.76 9.52 5.58
CA GLY A 57 0.13 8.91 6.73
C GLY A 57 0.56 7.46 6.99
N VAL A 58 0.90 6.70 5.95
CA VAL A 58 1.37 5.33 6.12
C VAL A 58 2.85 5.24 6.49
N SER A 59 3.65 6.21 6.09
CA SER A 59 5.12 6.19 6.27
C SER A 59 5.56 5.97 7.73
N PRO A 60 5.04 6.68 8.75
CA PRO A 60 5.46 6.46 10.13
C PRO A 60 5.10 5.05 10.63
N PHE A 61 3.95 4.51 10.20
CA PHE A 61 3.52 3.17 10.62
C PHE A 61 4.35 2.07 9.97
N THR A 62 4.76 2.24 8.71
CA THR A 62 5.63 1.27 8.03
C THR A 62 7.05 1.27 8.61
N ILE A 63 7.57 2.44 9.01
CA ILE A 63 8.88 2.55 9.65
C ILE A 63 8.87 1.92 11.05
N LEU A 64 7.78 2.05 11.80
CA LEU A 64 7.63 1.46 13.13
C LEU A 64 7.43 -0.06 13.09
N LEU A 65 6.88 -0.60 12.00
CA LEU A 65 6.51 -2.01 11.88
C LEU A 65 7.67 -2.98 12.19
N PRO A 66 8.91 -2.79 11.70
CA PRO A 66 10.01 -3.69 11.99
C PRO A 66 10.43 -3.71 13.47
N TYR A 67 10.09 -2.69 14.23
CA TYR A 67 10.46 -2.55 15.66
C TYR A 67 9.32 -2.94 16.61
N ALA A 68 8.11 -3.18 16.08
CA ALA A 68 6.92 -3.49 16.86
C ALA A 68 6.94 -4.92 17.41
N ASN A 69 6.27 -5.13 18.54
CA ASN A 69 5.92 -6.46 19.04
C ASN A 69 4.65 -6.97 18.33
N LEU A 70 4.27 -8.24 18.57
CA LEU A 70 3.16 -8.88 17.87
C LEU A 70 1.82 -8.11 18.01
N PHE A 71 1.53 -7.58 19.19
CA PHE A 71 0.31 -6.80 19.44
C PHE A 71 0.30 -5.49 18.62
N TRP A 72 1.39 -4.72 18.69
CA TRP A 72 1.52 -3.49 17.92
C TRP A 72 1.60 -3.75 16.41
N THR A 73 2.22 -4.85 15.99
CA THR A 73 2.25 -5.27 14.59
C THR A 73 0.82 -5.44 14.04
N THR A 74 -0.10 -6.01 14.83
CA THR A 74 -1.51 -6.15 14.41
C THR A 74 -2.16 -4.80 14.17
N ILE A 75 -2.03 -3.88 15.14
CA ILE A 75 -2.62 -2.54 15.03
C ILE A 75 -2.04 -1.77 13.84
N LEU A 76 -0.71 -1.77 13.71
CA LEU A 76 -0.02 -1.12 12.60
C LEU A 76 -0.42 -1.72 11.26
N THR A 77 -0.56 -3.03 11.16
CA THR A 77 -0.99 -3.72 9.94
C THR A 77 -2.39 -3.29 9.51
N ILE A 78 -3.33 -3.16 10.45
CA ILE A 78 -4.69 -2.66 10.16
C ILE A 78 -4.62 -1.22 9.64
N LEU A 79 -3.90 -0.35 10.32
CA LEU A 79 -3.76 1.06 9.93
C LEU A 79 -3.09 1.19 8.55
N ILE A 80 -1.99 0.48 8.33
CA ILE A 80 -1.29 0.46 7.04
C ILE A 80 -2.22 -0.04 5.94
N GLY A 81 -2.96 -1.14 6.18
CA GLY A 81 -3.91 -1.70 5.22
C GLY A 81 -4.98 -0.70 4.80
N VAL A 82 -5.66 -0.07 5.77
CA VAL A 82 -6.72 0.92 5.50
C VAL A 82 -6.17 2.15 4.78
N ILE A 83 -5.10 2.75 5.30
CA ILE A 83 -4.56 4.01 4.78
C ILE A 83 -3.98 3.80 3.37
N LEU A 84 -3.16 2.77 3.17
CA LEU A 84 -2.51 2.52 1.88
C LEU A 84 -3.53 2.16 0.80
N ALA A 85 -4.49 1.31 1.13
CA ALA A 85 -5.49 0.85 0.17
C ALA A 85 -6.50 1.94 -0.23
N SER A 86 -6.71 2.96 0.60
CA SER A 86 -7.59 4.10 0.26
C SER A 86 -7.08 4.93 -0.92
N ALA A 87 -5.78 4.92 -1.20
CA ALA A 87 -5.20 5.61 -2.34
C ALA A 87 -5.52 4.92 -3.68
N PHE A 88 -5.69 3.61 -3.71
CA PHE A 88 -5.79 2.86 -4.95
C PHE A 88 -6.94 3.30 -5.86
N PRO A 89 -8.21 3.34 -5.41
CA PRO A 89 -9.31 3.86 -6.22
C PRO A 89 -9.13 5.34 -6.56
N THR A 90 -8.57 6.11 -5.61
CA THR A 90 -8.34 7.54 -5.78
C THR A 90 -7.35 7.84 -6.90
N ILE A 91 -6.23 7.10 -6.97
CA ILE A 91 -5.21 7.26 -8.02
C ILE A 91 -5.80 6.92 -9.39
N LEU A 92 -6.56 5.82 -9.47
CA LEU A 92 -7.17 5.37 -10.71
C LEU A 92 -8.14 6.43 -11.27
N VAL A 93 -9.04 6.94 -10.44
CA VAL A 93 -10.02 7.95 -10.84
C VAL A 93 -9.32 9.27 -11.17
N TYR A 94 -8.31 9.68 -10.40
CA TYR A 94 -7.49 10.86 -10.70
C TYR A 94 -6.85 10.78 -12.09
N ALA A 95 -6.30 9.61 -12.45
CA ALA A 95 -5.70 9.41 -13.76
C ALA A 95 -6.73 9.42 -14.90
N GLN A 96 -7.93 8.90 -14.65
CA GLN A 96 -9.04 8.93 -15.63
C GLN A 96 -9.57 10.35 -15.88
N GLU A 97 -9.52 11.21 -14.87
CA GLU A 97 -9.90 12.63 -15.02
C GLU A 97 -8.87 13.43 -15.81
N LEU A 98 -7.59 13.07 -15.73
CA LEU A 98 -6.54 13.69 -16.53
C LEU A 98 -6.69 13.41 -18.03
N LEU A 99 -7.28 12.28 -18.41
CA LEU A 99 -7.45 11.87 -19.81
C LEU A 99 -8.90 11.39 -20.06
N PRO A 100 -9.86 12.33 -20.17
CA PRO A 100 -11.26 11.99 -20.38
C PRO A 100 -11.46 11.18 -21.68
N GLY A 101 -12.37 10.19 -21.64
CA GLY A 101 -12.70 9.36 -22.79
C GLY A 101 -11.79 8.13 -23.00
N LYS A 102 -10.74 7.96 -22.22
CA LYS A 102 -9.80 6.82 -22.33
C LYS A 102 -9.79 5.92 -21.08
N VAL A 103 -10.92 5.77 -20.42
CA VAL A 103 -11.06 5.10 -19.11
C VAL A 103 -10.49 3.68 -19.14
N GLY A 104 -10.85 2.87 -20.16
CA GLY A 104 -10.37 1.48 -20.26
C GLY A 104 -8.86 1.39 -20.49
N MET A 105 -8.30 2.27 -21.33
CA MET A 105 -6.87 2.31 -21.59
C MET A 105 -6.09 2.67 -20.31
N ILE A 106 -6.54 3.67 -19.58
CA ILE A 106 -5.89 4.10 -18.33
C ILE A 106 -5.97 3.00 -17.28
N ALA A 107 -7.14 2.39 -17.09
CA ALA A 107 -7.30 1.29 -16.17
C ALA A 107 -6.37 0.13 -16.51
N GLY A 108 -6.32 -0.28 -17.78
CA GLY A 108 -5.42 -1.34 -18.26
C GLY A 108 -3.95 -1.02 -18.05
N LEU A 109 -3.53 0.22 -18.34
CA LEU A 109 -2.17 0.69 -18.13
C LEU A 109 -1.79 0.65 -16.64
N PHE A 110 -2.64 1.21 -15.76
CA PHE A 110 -2.39 1.26 -14.32
C PHE A 110 -2.34 -0.13 -13.71
N PHE A 111 -3.30 -1.00 -14.01
CA PHE A 111 -3.30 -2.37 -13.52
C PHE A 111 -2.12 -3.16 -14.06
N GLY A 112 -1.86 -3.10 -15.37
CA GLY A 112 -0.74 -3.79 -16.00
C GLY A 112 0.60 -3.35 -15.41
N PHE A 113 0.81 -2.04 -15.25
CA PHE A 113 2.03 -1.49 -14.71
C PHE A 113 2.18 -1.79 -13.21
N ALA A 114 1.12 -1.64 -12.43
CA ALA A 114 1.15 -1.90 -10.99
C ALA A 114 1.46 -3.38 -10.69
N PHE A 115 0.77 -4.31 -11.36
CA PHE A 115 1.02 -5.74 -11.17
C PHE A 115 2.35 -6.19 -11.77
N GLY A 116 2.75 -5.62 -12.91
CA GLY A 116 4.05 -5.89 -13.52
C GLY A 116 5.21 -5.48 -12.62
N ILE A 117 5.21 -4.24 -12.12
CA ILE A 117 6.22 -3.76 -11.17
C ILE A 117 6.16 -4.55 -9.86
N ALA A 118 4.97 -4.86 -9.35
CA ALA A 118 4.84 -5.65 -8.14
C ALA A 118 5.42 -7.05 -8.31
N GLY A 119 5.25 -7.69 -9.46
CA GLY A 119 5.85 -8.99 -9.78
C GLY A 119 7.38 -8.93 -9.81
N ILE A 120 7.94 -7.98 -10.56
CA ILE A 120 9.40 -7.77 -10.64
C ILE A 120 9.96 -7.42 -9.24
N GLY A 121 9.32 -6.50 -8.54
CA GLY A 121 9.73 -6.11 -7.19
C GLY A 121 9.68 -7.27 -6.20
N SER A 122 8.67 -8.13 -6.31
CA SER A 122 8.56 -9.32 -5.46
C SER A 122 9.68 -10.33 -5.75
N ALA A 123 10.06 -10.51 -7.02
CA ALA A 123 11.17 -11.40 -7.41
C ALA A 123 12.51 -10.88 -6.88
N LEU A 124 12.79 -9.57 -7.05
CA LEU A 124 14.03 -8.95 -6.56
C LEU A 124 14.13 -8.98 -5.03
N LEU A 125 13.01 -8.72 -4.33
CA LEU A 125 12.95 -8.77 -2.87
C LEU A 125 13.04 -10.22 -2.36
N GLY A 126 12.58 -11.21 -3.13
CA GLY A 126 12.76 -12.63 -2.83
C GLY A 126 14.23 -13.01 -2.86
N GLU A 127 14.92 -12.68 -3.95
CA GLU A 127 16.37 -12.90 -4.09
C GLU A 127 17.16 -12.21 -2.95
N LEU A 128 16.78 -10.97 -2.61
CA LEU A 128 17.39 -10.26 -1.49
C LEU A 128 17.12 -10.95 -0.15
N ALA A 129 15.93 -11.53 0.05
CA ALA A 129 15.59 -12.27 1.27
C ALA A 129 16.42 -13.54 1.41
N ASP A 130 16.64 -14.25 0.31
CA ASP A 130 17.44 -15.48 0.27
C ASP A 130 18.92 -15.20 0.57
N GLN A 131 19.44 -14.06 0.12
CA GLN A 131 20.83 -13.66 0.34
C GLN A 131 21.10 -13.00 1.70
N THR A 132 20.06 -12.47 2.37
CA THR A 132 20.20 -11.71 3.62
C THR A 132 19.28 -12.25 4.71
N SER A 133 18.12 -11.61 4.88
CA SER A 133 17.05 -12.05 5.78
C SER A 133 15.74 -11.35 5.44
N ILE A 134 14.63 -11.99 5.81
CA ILE A 134 13.29 -11.40 5.66
C ILE A 134 13.14 -10.11 6.47
N ASN A 135 13.74 -10.03 7.66
CA ASN A 135 13.73 -8.84 8.48
C ASN A 135 14.40 -7.64 7.78
N TYR A 136 15.52 -7.89 7.10
CA TYR A 136 16.22 -6.86 6.32
C TYR A 136 15.35 -6.37 5.14
N VAL A 137 14.71 -7.29 4.42
CA VAL A 137 13.77 -6.93 3.34
C VAL A 137 12.63 -6.06 3.86
N TYR A 138 12.09 -6.37 5.05
CA TYR A 138 11.05 -5.53 5.67
C TYR A 138 11.55 -4.14 6.04
N GLN A 139 12.78 -4.01 6.52
CA GLN A 139 13.39 -2.70 6.76
C GLN A 139 13.52 -1.90 5.46
N VAL A 140 14.02 -2.50 4.38
CA VAL A 140 14.09 -1.85 3.07
C VAL A 140 12.69 -1.44 2.58
N CYS A 141 11.72 -2.33 2.68
CA CYS A 141 10.34 -2.06 2.29
C CYS A 141 9.67 -0.95 3.12
N SER A 142 10.08 -0.75 4.36
CA SER A 142 9.51 0.31 5.22
C SER A 142 9.86 1.72 4.74
N PHE A 143 10.93 1.87 3.95
CA PHE A 143 11.32 3.14 3.34
C PHE A 143 10.70 3.38 1.96
N LEU A 144 10.12 2.35 1.30
CA LEU A 144 9.50 2.50 -0.02
C LEU A 144 8.40 3.57 -0.09
N PRO A 145 7.54 3.76 0.93
CA PRO A 145 6.54 4.82 0.90
C PRO A 145 7.13 6.22 0.78
N LEU A 146 8.38 6.43 1.21
CA LEU A 146 9.06 7.72 1.06
C LEU A 146 9.32 8.09 -0.41
N ILE A 147 9.44 7.11 -1.32
CA ILE A 147 9.53 7.36 -2.76
C ILE A 147 8.25 8.05 -3.25
N GLY A 148 7.14 7.77 -2.61
CA GLY A 148 5.86 8.43 -2.90
C GLY A 148 5.85 9.95 -2.64
N LEU A 149 6.86 10.53 -1.99
CA LEU A 149 7.03 11.99 -1.87
C LEU A 149 7.14 12.67 -3.25
N ILE A 150 7.52 11.95 -4.30
CA ILE A 150 7.50 12.43 -5.69
C ILE A 150 6.09 12.89 -6.10
N THR A 151 5.03 12.35 -5.49
CA THR A 151 3.65 12.80 -5.72
C THR A 151 3.39 14.25 -5.31
N TRP A 152 4.35 14.89 -4.62
CA TRP A 152 4.30 16.34 -4.35
C TRP A 152 4.10 17.16 -5.62
N PHE A 153 4.69 16.73 -6.72
CA PHE A 153 4.60 17.40 -8.01
C PHE A 153 3.30 17.16 -8.79
N LEU A 154 2.34 16.37 -8.24
CA LEU A 154 1.05 16.18 -8.90
C LEU A 154 0.29 17.51 -9.06
N PRO A 155 -0.24 17.82 -10.26
CA PRO A 155 -1.06 18.99 -10.48
C PRO A 155 -2.35 18.94 -9.64
N LYS A 156 -2.87 20.10 -9.24
CA LYS A 156 -4.20 20.19 -8.64
C LYS A 156 -5.23 20.09 -9.77
N LEU A 157 -6.08 19.06 -9.75
CA LEU A 157 -7.28 19.06 -10.54
C LEU A 157 -8.34 19.85 -9.77
N GLU A 158 -8.86 20.93 -10.37
CA GLU A 158 -10.07 21.56 -9.87
C GLU A 158 -11.22 20.59 -10.09
N VAL A 159 -11.83 20.15 -9.00
CA VAL A 159 -13.05 19.33 -9.07
C VAL A 159 -14.12 20.23 -9.68
N SER A 160 -14.42 20.02 -10.96
CA SER A 160 -15.59 20.64 -11.60
C SER A 160 -16.81 20.13 -10.82
N LYS A 161 -17.39 20.99 -10.01
CA LYS A 161 -18.69 20.77 -9.41
C LYS A 161 -19.71 20.74 -10.55
N GLN A 162 -20.04 19.57 -11.05
CA GLN A 162 -21.27 19.31 -11.79
C GLN A 162 -22.38 18.93 -10.83
#